data_a3231dae85c6be1b7454536212f54023
#
_entry.id   a3231dae85c6be1b7454536212f54023
#
_cell.length_a   1.000
_cell.length_b   1.000
_cell.length_c   1.000
_cell.angle_alpha   90.00
_cell.angle_beta   90.00
_cell.angle_gamma   90.00
#
_symmetry.space_group_name_H-M   'P 1'
#
loop_
_entity.id
_entity.type
_entity.pdbx_description
1 polymer ?
#
loop_
_entity_poly.entity_id
_entity_poly.type
_entity_poly.pdbx_seq_one_letter_code
_entity_poly.pdbx_strand_id
1 'polypeptide(L)'
;MANDQNYHYFDRYSLVHGALAVVLQASKVPAVPAMLGHVAFEMVEDGVKRKVKSIWPDSRPDAIQNHVGDIVSFNAGYVASHALSKSPPGKVALTGFVMLAAGVWIWNLLQHHSWLSPLQETGTGAIRR
;
A
#
# COMPACT_ATOMS: atom_id res chain seq x y z
N MET A 1 4.60 -6.08 -20.37
CA MET A 1 5.60 -5.33 -19.58
C MET A 1 5.38 -5.72 -18.12
N ALA A 2 6.40 -6.25 -17.47
CA ALA A 2 6.33 -6.48 -16.03
C ALA A 2 6.12 -5.12 -15.36
N ASN A 3 5.21 -5.06 -14.42
CA ASN A 3 4.92 -3.85 -13.68
C ASN A 3 6.09 -3.62 -12.71
N ASP A 4 7.02 -2.72 -13.05
CA ASP A 4 8.24 -2.44 -12.29
C ASP A 4 8.00 -1.62 -11.01
N GLN A 5 6.76 -1.58 -10.51
CA GLN A 5 6.38 -0.76 -9.35
C GLN A 5 7.24 -1.04 -8.13
N ASN A 6 7.59 -2.30 -7.89
CA ASN A 6 8.39 -2.69 -6.72
C ASN A 6 9.86 -2.18 -6.75
N TYR A 7 10.26 -1.45 -7.79
CA TYR A 7 11.61 -0.86 -7.93
C TYR A 7 11.63 0.67 -7.81
N HIS A 8 10.45 1.29 -7.64
CA HIS A 8 10.36 2.73 -7.46
C HIS A 8 10.35 3.10 -5.98
N TYR A 9 10.91 4.25 -5.62
CA TYR A 9 10.81 4.78 -4.25
C TYR A 9 9.37 5.05 -3.85
N PHE A 10 8.57 5.56 -4.78
CA PHE A 10 7.16 5.87 -4.55
C PHE A 10 6.31 5.21 -5.62
N ASP A 11 5.33 4.48 -5.17
CA ASP A 11 4.32 3.84 -6.00
C ASP A 11 2.91 4.11 -5.45
N ARG A 12 1.91 3.43 -5.99
CA ARG A 12 0.54 3.58 -5.51
C ARG A 12 0.33 3.05 -4.08
N TYR A 13 1.17 2.12 -3.63
CA TYR A 13 1.09 1.58 -2.27
C TYR A 13 1.69 2.55 -1.26
N SER A 14 2.64 3.39 -1.65
CA SER A 14 3.14 4.47 -0.81
C SER A 14 2.02 5.44 -0.37
N LEU A 15 0.97 5.63 -1.21
CA LEU A 15 -0.23 6.37 -0.81
C LEU A 15 -0.99 5.65 0.32
N VAL A 16 -1.05 4.32 0.27
CA VAL A 16 -1.73 3.50 1.29
C VAL A 16 -0.98 3.60 2.61
N HIS A 17 0.35 3.55 2.60
CA HIS A 17 1.18 3.74 3.80
C HIS A 17 1.00 5.12 4.41
N GLY A 18 0.98 6.17 3.59
CA GLY A 18 0.65 7.53 4.03
C GLY A 18 -0.75 7.65 4.63
N ALA A 19 -1.75 7.02 4.04
CA ALA A 19 -3.12 7.01 4.53
C ALA A 19 -3.26 6.24 5.85
N LEU A 20 -2.55 5.11 6.01
CA LEU A 20 -2.49 4.38 7.27
C LEU A 20 -1.95 5.26 8.39
N ALA A 21 -0.91 6.05 8.12
CA ALA A 21 -0.35 6.99 9.07
C ALA A 21 -1.36 8.05 9.52
N VAL A 22 -2.17 8.57 8.58
CA VAL A 22 -3.27 9.50 8.88
C VAL A 22 -4.28 8.86 9.82
N VAL A 23 -4.68 7.62 9.55
CA VAL A 23 -5.64 6.87 10.39
C VAL A 23 -5.06 6.63 11.79
N LEU A 24 -3.80 6.21 11.91
CA LEU A 24 -3.16 5.98 13.19
C LEU A 24 -3.04 7.27 14.01
N GLN A 25 -2.69 8.39 13.37
CA GLN A 25 -2.64 9.69 14.03
C GLN A 25 -4.02 10.13 14.50
N ALA A 26 -5.06 9.99 13.66
CA ALA A 26 -6.45 10.30 14.02
C ALA A 26 -6.95 9.43 15.18
N SER A 27 -6.48 8.18 15.27
CA SER A 27 -6.73 7.24 16.38
C SER A 27 -5.89 7.52 17.62
N LYS A 28 -5.10 8.60 17.62
CA LYS A 28 -4.22 9.03 18.74
C LYS A 28 -3.12 8.02 19.08
N VAL A 29 -2.71 7.18 18.15
CA VAL A 29 -1.52 6.34 18.32
C VAL A 29 -0.29 7.26 18.40
N PRO A 30 0.56 7.17 19.44
CA PRO A 30 1.72 8.06 19.55
C PRO A 30 2.70 7.87 18.38
N ALA A 31 3.39 8.96 18.00
CA ALA A 31 4.28 8.98 16.82
C ALA A 31 5.36 7.91 16.85
N VAL A 32 6.09 7.79 17.98
CA VAL A 32 7.21 6.84 18.07
C VAL A 32 6.77 5.39 17.90
N PRO A 33 5.76 4.87 18.63
CA PRO A 33 5.25 3.53 18.38
C PRO A 33 4.71 3.33 16.97
N ALA A 34 4.02 4.32 16.38
CA ALA A 34 3.50 4.22 15.02
C ALA A 34 4.62 4.09 13.99
N MET A 35 5.64 4.93 14.07
CA MET A 35 6.79 4.93 13.15
C MET A 35 7.65 3.67 13.29
N LEU A 36 7.97 3.27 14.52
CA LEU A 36 8.75 2.04 14.76
C LEU A 36 7.97 0.80 14.33
N GLY A 37 6.67 0.75 14.60
CA GLY A 37 5.80 -0.34 14.17
C GLY A 37 5.73 -0.45 12.67
N HIS A 38 5.68 0.67 11.95
CA HIS A 38 5.71 0.67 10.49
C HIS A 38 7.05 0.18 9.93
N VAL A 39 8.18 0.64 10.47
CA VAL A 39 9.51 0.13 10.07
C VAL A 39 9.60 -1.37 10.30
N ALA A 40 9.13 -1.87 11.45
CA ALA A 40 9.11 -3.31 11.74
C ALA A 40 8.20 -4.07 10.75
N PHE A 41 7.06 -3.48 10.34
CA PHE A 41 6.19 -4.05 9.32
C PHE A 41 6.91 -4.17 7.98
N GLU A 42 7.59 -3.13 7.50
CA GLU A 42 8.36 -3.16 6.26
C GLU A 42 9.40 -4.29 6.23
N MET A 43 10.02 -4.58 7.37
CA MET A 43 11.01 -5.68 7.48
C MET A 43 10.39 -7.07 7.30
N VAL A 44 9.10 -7.25 7.60
CA VAL A 44 8.40 -8.54 7.51
C VAL A 44 7.37 -8.61 6.39
N GLU A 45 7.10 -7.49 5.71
CA GLU A 45 6.04 -7.35 4.73
C GLU A 45 6.13 -8.37 3.59
N ASP A 46 7.31 -8.59 3.03
CA ASP A 46 7.52 -9.59 1.98
C ASP A 46 7.10 -11.00 2.41
N GLY A 47 7.30 -11.33 3.68
CA GLY A 47 6.84 -12.59 4.26
C GLY A 47 5.32 -12.65 4.38
N VAL A 48 4.70 -11.54 4.76
CA VAL A 48 3.24 -11.41 4.88
C VAL A 48 2.58 -11.45 3.49
N LYS A 49 3.11 -10.72 2.50
CA LYS A 49 2.62 -10.73 1.12
C LYS A 49 2.54 -12.13 0.54
N ARG A 50 3.56 -12.96 0.77
CA ARG A 50 3.57 -14.35 0.30
C ARG A 50 2.49 -15.21 0.94
N LYS A 51 2.08 -14.91 2.18
CA LYS A 51 1.08 -15.69 2.93
C LYS A 51 -0.34 -15.19 2.70
N VAL A 52 -0.54 -13.90 2.49
CA VAL A 52 -1.88 -13.26 2.43
C VAL A 52 -2.12 -12.66 1.05
N LYS A 53 -2.09 -13.50 0.02
CA LYS A 53 -2.25 -13.11 -1.39
C LYS A 53 -3.61 -12.47 -1.72
N SER A 54 -4.63 -12.70 -0.90
CA SER A 54 -5.95 -12.09 -1.08
C SER A 54 -5.94 -10.56 -0.87
N ILE A 55 -5.01 -10.06 -0.08
CA ILE A 55 -4.87 -8.62 0.21
C ILE A 55 -3.73 -8.02 -0.61
N TRP A 56 -2.68 -8.81 -0.85
CA TRP A 56 -1.54 -8.43 -1.69
C TRP A 56 -1.49 -9.33 -2.94
N PRO A 57 -2.07 -8.86 -4.04
CA PRO A 57 -2.04 -9.61 -5.30
C PRO A 57 -0.64 -9.85 -5.85
N ASP A 58 0.26 -8.89 -5.68
CA ASP A 58 1.67 -9.02 -6.05
C ASP A 58 2.47 -9.54 -4.84
N SER A 59 2.94 -10.76 -4.94
CA SER A 59 3.72 -11.42 -3.89
C SER A 59 5.24 -11.36 -4.12
N ARG A 60 5.69 -10.58 -5.13
CA ARG A 60 7.12 -10.36 -5.37
C ARG A 60 7.72 -9.52 -4.24
N PRO A 61 8.97 -9.78 -3.83
CA PRO A 61 9.62 -8.94 -2.84
C PRO A 61 9.82 -7.52 -3.39
N ASP A 62 9.70 -6.55 -2.52
CA ASP A 62 9.98 -5.16 -2.85
C ASP A 62 11.49 -4.89 -2.83
N ALA A 63 11.92 -3.96 -3.67
CA ALA A 63 13.27 -3.45 -3.59
C ALA A 63 13.43 -2.55 -2.35
N ILE A 64 14.65 -2.44 -1.83
CA ILE A 64 14.97 -1.58 -0.67
C ILE A 64 14.47 -0.14 -0.89
N GLN A 65 14.56 0.35 -2.13
CA GLN A 65 14.08 1.69 -2.49
C GLN A 65 12.59 1.85 -2.22
N ASN A 66 11.77 0.82 -2.49
CA ASN A 66 10.35 0.87 -2.24
C ASN A 66 10.05 0.89 -0.74
N HIS A 67 10.66 0.01 0.05
CA HIS A 67 10.55 0.04 1.52
C HIS A 67 10.92 1.41 2.11
N VAL A 68 12.00 2.03 1.60
CA VAL A 68 12.38 3.40 2.02
C VAL A 68 11.31 4.40 1.64
N GLY A 69 10.75 4.32 0.44
CA GLY A 69 9.67 5.20 -0.02
C GLY A 69 8.41 5.07 0.83
N ASP A 70 8.05 3.86 1.23
CA ASP A 70 6.88 3.58 2.06
C ASP A 70 7.07 4.08 3.50
N ILE A 71 8.27 3.90 4.07
CA ILE A 71 8.63 4.50 5.36
C ILE A 71 8.56 6.03 5.30
N VAL A 72 9.09 6.65 4.25
CA VAL A 72 9.04 8.12 4.06
C VAL A 72 7.59 8.59 3.91
N SER A 73 6.78 7.90 3.11
CA SER A 73 5.36 8.22 2.89
C SER A 73 4.55 8.11 4.18
N PHE A 74 4.79 7.07 4.98
CA PHE A 74 4.16 6.89 6.28
C PHE A 74 4.52 8.05 7.23
N ASN A 75 5.80 8.35 7.39
CA ASN A 75 6.25 9.43 8.28
C ASN A 75 5.71 10.79 7.84
N ALA A 76 5.76 11.09 6.54
CA ALA A 76 5.21 12.32 5.98
C ALA A 76 3.69 12.42 6.22
N GLY A 77 2.95 11.32 6.01
CA GLY A 77 1.51 11.25 6.28
C GLY A 77 1.19 11.49 7.75
N TYR A 78 1.97 10.93 8.67
CA TYR A 78 1.77 11.13 10.11
C TYR A 78 1.98 12.60 10.52
N VAL A 79 3.09 13.21 10.09
CA VAL A 79 3.43 14.61 10.41
C VAL A 79 2.41 15.56 9.78
N ALA A 80 2.07 15.36 8.51
CA ALA A 80 1.07 16.17 7.81
C ALA A 80 -0.30 16.07 8.49
N SER A 81 -0.71 14.85 8.89
CA SER A 81 -1.95 14.63 9.64
C SER A 81 -1.96 15.39 10.95
N HIS A 82 -0.87 15.34 11.72
CA HIS A 82 -0.77 16.07 12.97
C HIS A 82 -0.94 17.60 12.78
N ALA A 83 -0.37 18.16 11.72
CA ALA A 83 -0.47 19.57 11.40
C ALA A 83 -1.87 19.95 10.89
N LEU A 84 -2.40 19.22 9.92
CA LEU A 84 -3.65 19.54 9.22
C LEU A 84 -4.90 19.24 10.06
N SER A 85 -4.85 18.26 10.96
CA SER A 85 -6.01 17.90 11.81
C SER A 85 -6.46 19.01 12.76
N LYS A 86 -5.66 20.07 12.91
CA LYS A 86 -5.99 21.24 13.76
C LYS A 86 -7.03 22.18 13.15
N SER A 87 -7.33 22.06 11.87
CA SER A 87 -8.28 22.92 11.16
C SER A 87 -9.37 22.14 10.45
N PRO A 88 -10.60 22.67 10.32
CA PRO A 88 -11.66 22.01 9.57
C PRO A 88 -11.29 21.68 8.12
N PRO A 89 -10.73 22.60 7.30
CA PRO A 89 -10.34 22.28 5.94
C PRO A 89 -9.23 21.21 5.89
N GLY A 90 -8.30 21.21 6.84
CA GLY A 90 -7.28 20.18 6.95
C GLY A 90 -7.86 18.79 7.21
N LYS A 91 -8.87 18.68 8.08
CA LYS A 91 -9.58 17.40 8.31
C LYS A 91 -10.28 16.90 7.07
N VAL A 92 -10.92 17.78 6.30
CA VAL A 92 -11.55 17.41 5.02
C VAL A 92 -10.51 16.91 4.02
N ALA A 93 -9.37 17.60 3.89
CA ALA A 93 -8.28 17.18 3.02
C ALA A 93 -7.71 15.80 3.41
N LEU A 94 -7.49 15.55 4.70
CA LEU A 94 -7.01 14.26 5.20
C LEU A 94 -8.02 13.14 4.94
N THR A 95 -9.30 13.40 5.16
CA THR A 95 -10.37 12.42 4.87
C THR A 95 -10.39 12.10 3.37
N GLY A 96 -10.34 13.12 2.50
CA GLY A 96 -10.27 12.94 1.05
C GLY A 96 -9.06 12.11 0.62
N PHE A 97 -7.90 12.36 1.22
CA PHE A 97 -6.68 11.59 0.95
C PHE A 97 -6.84 10.10 1.34
N VAL A 98 -7.38 9.81 2.52
CA VAL A 98 -7.63 8.43 2.97
C VAL A 98 -8.61 7.72 2.03
N MET A 99 -9.70 8.40 1.64
CA MET A 99 -10.67 7.85 0.71
C MET A 99 -10.06 7.56 -0.67
N LEU A 100 -9.21 8.46 -1.18
CA LEU A 100 -8.49 8.25 -2.43
C LEU A 100 -7.56 7.03 -2.35
N ALA A 101 -6.76 6.93 -1.31
CA ALA A 101 -5.85 5.80 -1.12
C ALA A 101 -6.60 4.46 -1.00
N ALA A 102 -7.71 4.44 -0.26
CA ALA A 102 -8.58 3.27 -0.17
C ALA A 102 -9.18 2.90 -1.53
N GLY A 103 -9.63 3.88 -2.31
CA GLY A 103 -10.14 3.68 -3.67
C GLY A 103 -9.09 3.09 -4.60
N VAL A 104 -7.87 3.60 -4.57
CA VAL A 104 -6.74 3.08 -5.35
C VAL A 104 -6.44 1.64 -4.96
N TRP A 105 -6.42 1.32 -3.67
CA TRP A 105 -6.17 -0.04 -3.19
C TRP A 105 -7.27 -1.01 -3.63
N ILE A 106 -8.54 -0.66 -3.42
CA ILE A 106 -9.69 -1.48 -3.84
C ILE A 106 -9.66 -1.68 -5.36
N TRP A 107 -9.39 -0.64 -6.14
CA TRP A 107 -9.27 -0.74 -7.60
C TRP A 107 -8.20 -1.76 -8.01
N ASN A 108 -7.04 -1.74 -7.35
CA ASN A 108 -5.99 -2.72 -7.60
C ASN A 108 -6.41 -4.15 -7.29
N LEU A 109 -7.11 -4.36 -6.17
CA LEU A 109 -7.63 -5.67 -5.81
C LEU A 109 -8.62 -6.18 -6.86
N LEU A 110 -9.55 -5.34 -7.30
CA LEU A 110 -10.56 -5.69 -8.30
C LEU A 110 -9.92 -6.02 -9.66
N GLN A 111 -8.97 -5.22 -10.11
CA GLN A 111 -8.24 -5.47 -11.34
C GLN A 111 -7.51 -6.81 -11.31
N HIS A 112 -6.85 -7.13 -10.21
CA HIS A 112 -6.09 -8.36 -10.09
C HIS A 112 -6.98 -9.61 -10.08
N HIS A 113 -8.12 -9.56 -9.41
CA HIS A 113 -9.07 -10.68 -9.36
C HIS A 113 -9.83 -10.90 -10.67
N SER A 114 -10.11 -9.83 -11.44
CA SER A 114 -10.89 -9.93 -12.67
C SER A 114 -10.09 -10.37 -13.90
N TRP A 115 -8.78 -10.15 -13.93
CA TRP A 115 -7.95 -10.40 -15.12
C TRP A 115 -7.23 -11.75 -15.14
N LEU A 116 -7.05 -12.40 -13.99
CA LEU A 116 -6.28 -13.64 -13.91
C LEU A 116 -7.12 -14.91 -14.08
N SER A 117 -8.42 -14.86 -13.83
CA SER A 117 -9.28 -16.05 -13.92
C SER A 117 -9.53 -16.57 -15.33
N PRO A 118 -9.65 -15.75 -16.40
CA PRO A 118 -9.93 -16.27 -17.74
C PRO A 118 -8.71 -16.76 -18.52
N LEU A 119 -7.49 -16.31 -18.18
CA LEU A 119 -6.30 -16.59 -18.96
C LEU A 119 -5.55 -17.87 -18.53
N GLN A 120 -5.83 -18.39 -17.35
CA GLN A 120 -5.24 -19.64 -16.88
C GLN A 120 -5.92 -20.89 -17.43
N GLU A 121 -7.20 -20.80 -17.84
CA GLU A 121 -7.92 -21.97 -18.38
C GLU A 121 -7.66 -22.23 -19.87
N THR A 122 -7.16 -21.26 -20.63
CA THR A 122 -6.91 -21.43 -22.07
C THR A 122 -5.48 -21.82 -22.45
N GLY A 123 -4.55 -21.79 -21.47
CA GLY A 123 -3.12 -22.01 -21.74
C GLY A 123 -2.61 -23.46 -21.68
N THR A 124 -3.42 -24.42 -21.23
CA THR A 124 -2.96 -25.82 -21.06
C THR A 124 -3.58 -26.82 -22.03
N GLY A 125 -4.30 -26.35 -23.05
CA GLY A 125 -5.10 -27.20 -23.96
C GLY A 125 -4.55 -27.44 -25.36
N ALA A 126 -3.40 -26.92 -25.76
CA ALA A 126 -2.94 -27.15 -27.15
C ALA A 126 -1.41 -27.10 -27.26
N ILE A 127 -0.73 -28.18 -26.99
CA ILE A 127 0.40 -28.70 -27.78
C ILE A 127 0.76 -30.11 -27.22
N ARG A 128 0.03 -31.10 -27.68
CA ARG A 128 0.54 -32.46 -27.87
C ARG A 128 0.04 -32.95 -29.22
N ARG A 129 0.86 -32.79 -30.22
CA ARG A 129 0.99 -33.72 -31.37
C ARG A 129 2.41 -33.65 -31.88
#